data_cf4fd6b5ccdee294209eed434e3c1c9e
#
_entry.id   cf4fd6b5ccdee294209eed434e3c1c9e
#
_cell.length_a   1.000
_cell.length_b   1.000
_cell.length_c   1.000
_cell.angle_alpha   90.00
_cell.angle_beta   90.00
_cell.angle_gamma   90.00
#
_symmetry.space_group_name_H-M   'P 1'
#
loop_
_entity.id
_entity.type
_entity.pdbx_description
1 polymer ?
#
loop_
_entity_poly.entity_id
_entity_poly.type
_entity_poly.pdbx_seq_one_letter_code
_entity_poly.pdbx_strand_id
1 'polypeptide(L)'
;MRRLTRTVAAAALATALALVSACSSGSDDSDAKGGDGTALEKVTYLTSFGNFGRDSYAWVAKEKGFFKEAGFDVEIKPGQGTGSVIQTIVGGQADFGPIDLTGGLLQLGNGAAKDFVAVAAIQQRTMAAVVSVEGKNIATPKDLEGKKLADTPTSVVRQLFPTYARLAGVDASKVTWVNGEAQTLMGTLASGTVDGIGQFVVGQPTVEAVTKKKPVILPYSEVMQDLYGNALITSTKLAKEKPETVKRFTAALLKGLEYALANPQEAAELLKKNVDATNPAAAAAELQLMAGYVRSSNSGTAIGTLDNERVAKSIALLQGAGALKQNITPDQIIDFSLTPKA
;
A
#
# COMPACT_ATOMS: atom_id res chain seq x y z
N MET A 1 -10.70 67.07 2.29
CA MET A 1 -11.76 68.04 1.80
C MET A 1 -12.81 67.24 1.04
N ARG A 2 -14.10 67.50 1.42
CA ARG A 2 -15.39 67.13 0.78
C ARG A 2 -15.66 65.59 0.75
N ARG A 3 -16.47 65.00 1.64
CA ARG A 3 -17.89 65.16 2.04
C ARG A 3 -18.85 65.23 0.86
N LEU A 4 -19.77 64.27 0.81
CA LEU A 4 -21.25 64.37 0.86
C LEU A 4 -21.85 63.11 0.24
N THR A 5 -22.57 62.31 0.94
CA THR A 5 -23.90 62.25 1.55
C THR A 5 -25.04 61.79 0.62
N ARG A 6 -25.73 60.76 1.11
CA ARG A 6 -27.21 60.51 1.13
C ARG A 6 -27.86 60.20 -0.21
N THR A 7 -28.79 59.28 -0.34
CA THR A 7 -30.08 59.12 0.37
C THR A 7 -30.66 57.69 0.09
N VAL A 8 -31.23 57.11 1.08
CA VAL A 8 -32.39 56.29 1.39
C VAL A 8 -33.60 56.47 0.43
N ALA A 9 -34.21 55.34 0.04
CA ALA A 9 -35.66 55.21 -0.09
C ALA A 9 -36.11 53.76 0.05
N ALA A 10 -36.89 53.49 1.06
CA ALA A 10 -37.70 52.32 1.31
C ALA A 10 -39.07 52.43 0.63
N ALA A 11 -39.63 51.35 0.18
CA ALA A 11 -41.06 51.15 0.07
C ALA A 11 -41.44 49.68 0.11
N ALA A 12 -42.36 49.40 0.99
CA ALA A 12 -42.93 48.08 1.33
C ALA A 12 -44.26 47.84 0.60
N LEU A 13 -44.89 46.72 0.92
CA LEU A 13 -46.28 46.25 0.68
C LEU A 13 -46.44 45.36 -0.58
N ALA A 14 -47.23 44.30 -0.62
CA ALA A 14 -47.90 43.42 0.36
C ALA A 14 -48.55 42.28 -0.45
N THR A 15 -48.70 41.14 0.19
CA THR A 15 -49.77 40.11 0.12
C THR A 15 -50.55 39.82 -1.17
N ALA A 16 -50.62 38.51 -1.54
CA ALA A 16 -51.90 37.80 -1.71
C ALA A 16 -51.72 36.25 -1.77
N LEU A 17 -52.37 35.54 -0.87
CA LEU A 17 -52.68 34.10 -0.89
C LEU A 17 -53.66 33.80 -2.04
N ALA A 18 -53.49 32.65 -2.70
CA ALA A 18 -54.62 31.93 -3.29
C ALA A 18 -54.33 30.42 -3.30
N LEU A 19 -55.05 29.70 -2.45
CA LEU A 19 -55.26 28.25 -2.45
C LEU A 19 -56.25 27.91 -3.59
N VAL A 20 -55.91 26.94 -4.43
CA VAL A 20 -56.93 26.16 -5.14
C VAL A 20 -56.51 24.71 -5.18
N SER A 21 -57.27 23.89 -4.48
CA SER A 21 -57.29 22.44 -4.57
C SER A 21 -58.07 22.03 -5.83
N ALA A 22 -57.55 21.08 -6.59
CA ALA A 22 -58.40 20.23 -7.43
C ALA A 22 -57.76 18.85 -7.60
N CYS A 23 -58.40 17.84 -7.04
CA CYS A 23 -58.17 16.43 -7.33
C CYS A 23 -58.63 16.09 -8.76
N SER A 24 -57.83 15.29 -9.50
CA SER A 24 -58.37 14.42 -10.50
C SER A 24 -57.45 13.21 -10.67
N SER A 25 -58.06 12.08 -10.54
CA SER A 25 -57.56 10.70 -10.71
C SER A 25 -57.15 10.38 -12.15
N GLY A 26 -56.05 9.61 -12.27
CA GLY A 26 -55.65 8.94 -13.52
C GLY A 26 -54.40 8.11 -13.30
N SER A 27 -54.59 6.82 -13.17
CA SER A 27 -53.57 5.79 -13.16
C SER A 27 -52.69 5.80 -14.40
N ASP A 28 -51.39 5.63 -14.28
CA ASP A 28 -50.68 4.49 -14.85
C ASP A 28 -49.19 4.43 -14.48
N ASP A 29 -48.76 3.23 -14.27
CA ASP A 29 -47.42 2.76 -13.91
C ASP A 29 -46.29 3.36 -14.73
N SER A 30 -45.25 3.77 -14.05
CA SER A 30 -43.86 3.60 -14.49
C SER A 30 -42.97 3.62 -13.26
N ASP A 31 -42.55 2.45 -12.80
CA ASP A 31 -41.44 2.21 -11.89
C ASP A 31 -40.17 2.91 -12.36
N ALA A 32 -39.99 4.16 -11.97
CA ALA A 32 -38.67 4.77 -11.88
C ALA A 32 -38.15 4.49 -10.47
N LYS A 33 -37.47 3.36 -10.25
CA LYS A 33 -36.55 3.21 -9.12
C LYS A 33 -35.54 4.34 -9.18
N GLY A 34 -35.84 5.43 -8.50
CA GLY A 34 -34.88 6.45 -8.15
C GLY A 34 -33.77 5.79 -7.34
N GLY A 35 -32.63 5.55 -7.97
CA GLY A 35 -31.42 5.20 -7.25
C GLY A 35 -31.13 6.29 -6.23
N ASP A 36 -31.21 5.92 -4.97
CA ASP A 36 -30.75 6.73 -3.85
C ASP A 36 -29.24 6.98 -4.07
N GLY A 37 -28.92 8.13 -4.64
CA GLY A 37 -27.55 8.55 -4.91
C GLY A 37 -26.83 8.93 -3.62
N THR A 38 -26.62 7.97 -2.72
CA THR A 38 -25.75 8.15 -1.58
C THR A 38 -24.39 8.59 -2.09
N ALA A 39 -23.97 9.81 -1.70
CA ALA A 39 -22.67 10.36 -2.09
C ALA A 39 -21.57 9.41 -1.67
N LEU A 40 -20.66 9.08 -2.61
CA LEU A 40 -19.54 8.18 -2.34
C LEU A 40 -18.62 8.78 -1.25
N GLU A 41 -18.19 7.95 -0.31
CA GLU A 41 -17.22 8.35 0.71
C GLU A 41 -15.84 8.49 0.04
N LYS A 42 -15.24 9.69 0.17
CA LYS A 42 -13.89 9.93 -0.37
C LYS A 42 -12.84 9.23 0.49
N VAL A 43 -11.95 8.49 -0.15
CA VAL A 43 -10.87 7.74 0.49
C VAL A 43 -9.57 8.00 -0.25
N THR A 44 -8.50 8.31 0.48
CA THR A 44 -7.15 8.37 -0.06
C THR A 44 -6.42 7.07 0.28
N TYR A 45 -5.96 6.37 -0.75
CA TYR A 45 -5.18 5.15 -0.65
C TYR A 45 -3.75 5.39 -1.14
N LEU A 46 -2.77 4.91 -0.39
CA LEU A 46 -1.37 4.91 -0.80
C LEU A 46 -0.97 3.53 -1.33
N THR A 47 -0.08 3.48 -2.32
CA THR A 47 0.64 2.24 -2.62
C THR A 47 1.75 2.00 -1.59
N SER A 48 2.37 0.82 -1.59
CA SER A 48 3.42 0.52 -0.60
C SER A 48 4.73 1.24 -0.90
N PHE A 49 5.17 1.21 -2.17
CA PHE A 49 6.48 1.68 -2.58
C PHE A 49 6.50 1.98 -4.08
N GLY A 50 6.15 3.21 -4.47
CA GLY A 50 5.96 3.63 -5.87
C GLY A 50 4.71 3.00 -6.51
N ASN A 51 4.62 3.12 -7.83
CA ASN A 51 3.53 2.57 -8.65
C ASN A 51 4.08 1.47 -9.54
N PHE A 52 3.99 0.21 -9.12
CA PHE A 52 4.52 -0.93 -9.84
C PHE A 52 3.45 -1.98 -10.11
N GLY A 53 3.76 -2.97 -10.94
CA GLY A 53 2.83 -4.04 -11.32
C GLY A 53 2.19 -4.73 -10.11
N ARG A 54 2.95 -4.98 -9.07
CA ARG A 54 2.50 -5.56 -7.80
C ARG A 54 1.43 -4.73 -7.05
N ASP A 55 1.29 -3.44 -7.37
CA ASP A 55 0.31 -2.54 -6.76
C ASP A 55 -0.95 -2.37 -7.63
N SER A 56 -0.97 -2.93 -8.86
CA SER A 56 -2.05 -2.72 -9.84
C SER A 56 -3.44 -3.14 -9.34
N TYR A 57 -3.52 -4.02 -8.33
CA TYR A 57 -4.79 -4.46 -7.74
C TYR A 57 -5.65 -3.31 -7.21
N ALA A 58 -5.04 -2.20 -6.76
CA ALA A 58 -5.78 -1.02 -6.30
C ALA A 58 -6.46 -0.30 -7.49
N TRP A 59 -5.77 -0.18 -8.62
CA TRP A 59 -6.36 0.37 -9.85
C TRP A 59 -7.40 -0.57 -10.44
N VAL A 60 -7.18 -1.89 -10.35
CA VAL A 60 -8.22 -2.88 -10.71
C VAL A 60 -9.48 -2.66 -9.87
N ALA A 61 -9.34 -2.54 -8.54
CA ALA A 61 -10.49 -2.29 -7.67
C ALA A 61 -11.23 -0.99 -8.03
N LYS A 62 -10.50 0.05 -8.43
CA LYS A 62 -11.07 1.32 -8.88
C LYS A 62 -11.75 1.20 -10.25
N GLU A 63 -11.05 0.73 -11.27
CA GLU A 63 -11.49 0.71 -12.66
C GLU A 63 -12.59 -0.34 -12.91
N LYS A 64 -12.58 -1.46 -12.18
CA LYS A 64 -13.65 -2.47 -12.20
C LYS A 64 -14.86 -2.08 -11.35
N GLY A 65 -14.82 -0.93 -10.68
CA GLY A 65 -15.91 -0.41 -9.89
C GLY A 65 -16.09 -1.03 -8.50
N PHE A 66 -15.19 -1.89 -8.03
CA PHE A 66 -15.34 -2.58 -6.74
C PHE A 66 -15.36 -1.59 -5.56
N PHE A 67 -14.56 -0.53 -5.62
CA PHE A 67 -14.64 0.55 -4.63
C PHE A 67 -15.97 1.31 -4.70
N LYS A 68 -16.45 1.61 -5.91
CA LYS A 68 -17.72 2.31 -6.11
C LYS A 68 -18.90 1.49 -5.60
N GLU A 69 -18.94 0.18 -5.90
CA GLU A 69 -19.92 -0.77 -5.37
C GLU A 69 -19.93 -0.81 -3.84
N ALA A 70 -18.73 -0.67 -3.22
CA ALA A 70 -18.57 -0.59 -1.77
C ALA A 70 -18.86 0.82 -1.18
N GLY A 71 -19.24 1.80 -2.02
CA GLY A 71 -19.60 3.16 -1.58
C GLY A 71 -18.44 4.15 -1.52
N PHE A 72 -17.31 3.89 -2.21
CA PHE A 72 -16.12 4.73 -2.15
C PHE A 72 -15.74 5.39 -3.47
N ASP A 73 -15.29 6.66 -3.37
CA ASP A 73 -14.53 7.36 -4.39
C ASP A 73 -13.07 7.39 -3.94
N VAL A 74 -12.19 6.61 -4.61
CA VAL A 74 -10.82 6.38 -4.15
C VAL A 74 -9.80 7.15 -4.97
N GLU A 75 -9.02 7.99 -4.29
CA GLU A 75 -7.81 8.58 -4.83
C GLU A 75 -6.60 7.69 -4.50
N ILE A 76 -5.83 7.26 -5.51
CA ILE A 76 -4.65 6.41 -5.33
C ILE A 76 -3.39 7.26 -5.53
N LYS A 77 -2.50 7.26 -4.53
CA LYS A 77 -1.23 8.01 -4.53
C LYS A 77 -0.03 7.08 -4.32
N PRO A 78 1.16 7.41 -4.85
CA PRO A 78 2.36 6.61 -4.62
C PRO A 78 2.87 6.73 -3.18
N GLY A 79 3.15 5.61 -2.54
CA GLY A 79 3.82 5.54 -1.24
C GLY A 79 5.36 5.56 -1.39
N GLN A 80 6.05 5.87 -0.29
CA GLN A 80 7.51 5.98 -0.22
C GLN A 80 8.13 4.99 0.79
N GLY A 81 7.49 3.83 0.97
CA GLY A 81 7.92 2.79 1.90
C GLY A 81 7.22 2.87 3.26
N THR A 82 7.40 1.81 4.04
CA THR A 82 6.65 1.53 5.26
C THR A 82 6.53 2.71 6.22
N GLY A 83 7.64 3.32 6.61
CA GLY A 83 7.60 4.41 7.58
C GLY A 83 6.88 5.65 7.06
N SER A 84 7.07 6.01 5.78
CA SER A 84 6.39 7.14 5.14
C SER A 84 4.88 6.91 5.04
N VAL A 85 4.46 5.70 4.63
CA VAL A 85 3.04 5.34 4.56
C VAL A 85 2.38 5.41 5.92
N ILE A 86 3.02 4.87 6.98
CA ILE A 86 2.50 4.96 8.36
C ILE A 86 2.34 6.43 8.78
N GLN A 87 3.38 7.25 8.59
CA GLN A 87 3.34 8.67 8.98
C GLN A 87 2.21 9.42 8.28
N THR A 88 2.00 9.18 6.98
CA THR A 88 0.96 9.83 6.19
C THR A 88 -0.45 9.42 6.67
N ILE A 89 -0.66 8.13 6.99
CA ILE A 89 -1.94 7.61 7.50
C ILE A 89 -2.23 8.11 8.91
N VAL A 90 -1.25 8.04 9.81
CA VAL A 90 -1.40 8.51 11.19
C VAL A 90 -1.60 10.03 11.24
N GLY A 91 -0.95 10.76 10.31
CA GLY A 91 -1.13 12.20 10.11
C GLY A 91 -2.47 12.60 9.48
N GLY A 92 -3.33 11.64 9.10
CA GLY A 92 -4.65 11.88 8.51
C GLY A 92 -4.62 12.41 7.08
N GLN A 93 -3.50 12.25 6.36
CA GLN A 93 -3.35 12.65 4.96
C GLN A 93 -3.71 11.52 3.98
N ALA A 94 -3.84 10.30 4.48
CA ALA A 94 -4.39 9.16 3.77
C ALA A 94 -5.15 8.25 4.75
N ASP A 95 -6.08 7.45 4.24
CA ASP A 95 -6.96 6.59 5.04
C ASP A 95 -6.41 5.16 5.11
N PHE A 96 -5.88 4.66 4.00
CA PHE A 96 -5.38 3.29 3.87
C PHE A 96 -4.09 3.23 3.05
N GLY A 97 -3.31 2.19 3.29
CA GLY A 97 -2.16 1.85 2.46
C GLY A 97 -1.51 0.55 2.92
N PRO A 98 -0.87 -0.21 2.04
CA PRO A 98 -0.11 -1.38 2.44
C PRO A 98 1.28 -0.96 2.93
N ILE A 99 1.73 -1.64 3.96
CA ILE A 99 3.11 -1.59 4.45
C ILE A 99 3.66 -3.01 4.52
N ASP A 100 4.96 -3.19 4.40
CA ASP A 100 5.56 -4.44 4.85
C ASP A 100 5.31 -4.59 6.36
N LEU A 101 4.64 -5.67 6.78
CA LEU A 101 4.24 -5.88 8.18
C LEU A 101 5.46 -5.95 9.09
N THR A 102 6.55 -6.53 8.61
CA THR A 102 7.81 -6.59 9.37
C THR A 102 8.38 -5.20 9.60
N GLY A 103 8.33 -4.34 8.58
CA GLY A 103 8.67 -2.93 8.74
C GLY A 103 7.77 -2.21 9.75
N GLY A 104 6.47 -2.53 9.76
CA GLY A 104 5.52 -2.03 10.78
C GLY A 104 5.88 -2.47 12.19
N LEU A 105 6.25 -3.75 12.38
CA LEU A 105 6.75 -4.28 13.66
C LEU A 105 8.00 -3.54 14.13
N LEU A 106 8.94 -3.25 13.22
CA LEU A 106 10.13 -2.46 13.53
C LEU A 106 9.79 -1.02 13.96
N GLN A 107 8.87 -0.35 13.26
CA GLN A 107 8.45 1.01 13.59
C GLN A 107 7.80 1.05 14.98
N LEU A 108 6.89 0.12 15.27
CA LEU A 108 6.21 0.01 16.56
C LEU A 108 7.20 -0.38 17.69
N GLY A 109 7.95 -1.47 17.49
CA GLY A 109 8.84 -2.01 18.52
C GLY A 109 10.07 -1.14 18.82
N ASN A 110 10.39 -0.17 17.96
CA ASN A 110 11.44 0.82 18.20
C ASN A 110 10.88 2.18 18.65
N GLY A 111 9.56 2.30 18.84
CA GLY A 111 8.89 3.52 19.26
C GLY A 111 8.92 4.64 18.22
N ALA A 112 9.17 4.30 16.95
CA ALA A 112 9.24 5.26 15.85
C ALA A 112 7.86 5.63 15.29
N ALA A 113 6.86 4.75 15.44
CA ALA A 113 5.47 5.01 15.07
C ALA A 113 4.51 4.24 15.97
N LYS A 114 3.29 4.75 16.08
CA LYS A 114 2.15 4.18 16.81
C LYS A 114 0.86 4.65 16.12
N ASP A 115 -0.27 4.27 16.67
CA ASP A 115 -1.61 4.72 16.24
C ASP A 115 -2.01 4.25 14.83
N PHE A 116 -1.46 3.11 14.38
CA PHE A 116 -1.88 2.39 13.17
C PHE A 116 -2.16 0.92 13.50
N VAL A 117 -2.98 0.29 12.67
CA VAL A 117 -3.30 -1.15 12.78
C VAL A 117 -3.36 -1.79 11.40
N ALA A 118 -2.90 -3.03 11.30
CA ALA A 118 -3.08 -3.86 10.12
C ALA A 118 -4.44 -4.56 10.17
N VAL A 119 -5.12 -4.59 9.02
CA VAL A 119 -6.48 -5.12 8.88
C VAL A 119 -6.60 -6.23 7.85
N ALA A 120 -5.59 -6.45 7.01
CA ALA A 120 -5.53 -7.58 6.09
C ALA A 120 -4.09 -7.84 5.62
N ALA A 121 -3.72 -9.09 5.39
CA ALA A 121 -2.49 -9.42 4.68
C ALA A 121 -2.68 -9.26 3.17
N ILE A 122 -1.77 -8.56 2.49
CA ILE A 122 -1.68 -8.55 1.03
C ILE A 122 -0.74 -9.67 0.57
N GLN A 123 0.38 -9.85 1.26
CA GLN A 123 1.30 -10.95 0.99
C GLN A 123 1.62 -11.70 2.28
N GLN A 124 1.63 -13.02 2.16
CA GLN A 124 1.90 -13.94 3.27
C GLN A 124 3.40 -14.10 3.57
N ARG A 125 4.30 -13.67 2.69
CA ARG A 125 5.76 -13.74 2.89
C ARG A 125 6.42 -12.46 2.44
N THR A 126 7.52 -12.08 3.13
CA THR A 126 8.30 -10.91 2.73
C THR A 126 8.93 -11.11 1.35
N MET A 127 8.88 -10.07 0.56
CA MET A 127 9.53 -9.99 -0.75
C MET A 127 10.72 -9.02 -0.73
N ALA A 128 11.09 -8.49 0.45
CA ALA A 128 12.18 -7.55 0.60
C ALA A 128 13.50 -8.14 0.08
N ALA A 129 14.25 -7.36 -0.69
CA ALA A 129 15.50 -7.78 -1.29
C ALA A 129 16.42 -6.59 -1.56
N VAL A 130 17.72 -6.83 -1.57
CA VAL A 130 18.64 -5.99 -2.33
C VAL A 130 18.64 -6.48 -3.77
N VAL A 131 18.43 -5.57 -4.71
CA VAL A 131 18.43 -5.87 -6.13
C VAL A 131 19.58 -5.12 -6.81
N SER A 132 20.38 -5.86 -7.55
CA SER A 132 21.46 -5.36 -8.39
C SER A 132 21.29 -5.85 -9.83
N VAL A 133 22.27 -5.65 -10.66
CA VAL A 133 22.31 -6.14 -12.05
C VAL A 133 23.66 -6.76 -12.37
N GLU A 134 23.71 -7.60 -13.38
CA GLU A 134 24.95 -8.16 -13.89
C GLU A 134 26.00 -7.09 -14.19
N GLY A 135 27.28 -7.42 -13.96
CA GLY A 135 28.40 -6.49 -14.13
C GLY A 135 28.72 -5.62 -12.92
N LYS A 136 27.98 -5.74 -11.80
CA LYS A 136 28.25 -5.03 -10.54
C LYS A 136 29.11 -5.83 -9.54
N ASN A 137 29.54 -7.04 -9.92
CA ASN A 137 30.29 -7.96 -9.04
C ASN A 137 29.57 -8.17 -7.71
N ILE A 138 28.27 -8.50 -7.79
CA ILE A 138 27.41 -8.89 -6.70
C ILE A 138 26.76 -10.21 -7.12
N ALA A 139 27.02 -11.29 -6.38
CA ALA A 139 26.41 -12.61 -6.58
C ALA A 139 25.88 -13.18 -5.25
N THR A 140 26.50 -12.81 -4.14
CA THR A 140 26.17 -13.26 -2.79
C THR A 140 25.97 -12.08 -1.86
N PRO A 141 25.34 -12.25 -0.70
CA PRO A 141 25.22 -11.18 0.30
C PRO A 141 26.57 -10.58 0.68
N LYS A 142 27.61 -11.37 0.77
CA LYS A 142 28.97 -10.91 1.15
C LYS A 142 29.55 -9.87 0.18
N ASP A 143 29.17 -9.93 -1.09
CA ASP A 143 29.63 -9.02 -2.12
C ASP A 143 29.06 -7.60 -1.96
N LEU A 144 28.12 -7.38 -1.02
CA LEU A 144 27.60 -6.05 -0.69
C LEU A 144 28.61 -5.22 0.08
N GLU A 145 29.64 -5.79 0.71
CA GLU A 145 30.70 -5.03 1.38
C GLU A 145 31.46 -4.15 0.38
N GLY A 146 31.59 -2.88 0.71
CA GLY A 146 32.21 -1.87 -0.15
C GLY A 146 31.28 -1.31 -1.24
N LYS A 147 30.03 -1.79 -1.33
CA LYS A 147 29.07 -1.34 -2.35
C LYS A 147 28.25 -0.15 -1.90
N LYS A 148 27.76 0.58 -2.91
CA LYS A 148 26.87 1.72 -2.75
C LYS A 148 25.46 1.32 -3.14
N LEU A 149 24.53 1.35 -2.19
CA LEU A 149 23.13 1.01 -2.36
C LEU A 149 22.25 2.25 -2.26
N ALA A 150 21.13 2.30 -2.97
CA ALA A 150 20.14 3.35 -2.82
C ALA A 150 18.81 2.80 -2.34
N ASP A 151 18.14 3.54 -1.47
CA ASP A 151 16.78 3.25 -1.01
C ASP A 151 16.17 4.48 -0.33
N THR A 152 14.85 4.45 -0.07
CA THR A 152 14.24 5.45 0.79
C THR A 152 14.65 5.21 2.25
N PRO A 153 14.84 6.26 3.07
CA PRO A 153 15.22 6.08 4.47
C PRO A 153 14.22 5.27 5.30
N THR A 154 12.95 5.26 4.88
CA THR A 154 11.83 4.62 5.57
C THR A 154 11.41 3.29 4.96
N SER A 155 12.16 2.78 3.98
CA SER A 155 11.95 1.47 3.36
C SER A 155 12.24 0.35 4.35
N VAL A 156 11.42 -0.71 4.30
CA VAL A 156 11.65 -1.93 5.08
C VAL A 156 12.97 -2.60 4.72
N VAL A 157 13.39 -2.57 3.45
CA VAL A 157 14.66 -3.16 3.01
C VAL A 157 15.81 -2.51 3.75
N ARG A 158 15.85 -1.19 3.77
CA ARG A 158 16.89 -0.43 4.46
C ARG A 158 16.86 -0.62 5.98
N GLN A 159 15.67 -0.65 6.57
CA GLN A 159 15.50 -0.81 8.03
C GLN A 159 15.86 -2.22 8.50
N LEU A 160 15.53 -3.25 7.72
CA LEU A 160 15.89 -4.64 8.00
C LEU A 160 17.35 -4.98 7.66
N PHE A 161 18.01 -4.16 6.85
CA PHE A 161 19.35 -4.45 6.35
C PHE A 161 20.36 -4.81 7.44
N PRO A 162 20.44 -4.11 8.60
CA PRO A 162 21.38 -4.50 9.67
C PRO A 162 21.12 -5.93 10.19
N THR A 163 19.87 -6.33 10.31
CA THR A 163 19.49 -7.69 10.72
C THR A 163 19.84 -8.71 9.63
N TYR A 164 19.47 -8.41 8.38
CA TYR A 164 19.82 -9.24 7.22
C TYR A 164 21.32 -9.43 7.11
N ALA A 165 22.10 -8.35 7.16
CA ALA A 165 23.55 -8.38 7.04
C ALA A 165 24.19 -9.27 8.10
N ARG A 166 23.76 -9.12 9.37
CA ARG A 166 24.25 -9.95 10.48
C ARG A 166 23.97 -11.45 10.26
N LEU A 167 22.75 -11.80 9.84
CA LEU A 167 22.35 -13.19 9.59
C LEU A 167 23.04 -13.79 8.35
N ALA A 168 23.32 -12.95 7.35
CA ALA A 168 24.00 -13.33 6.12
C ALA A 168 25.56 -13.24 6.19
N GLY A 169 26.12 -12.86 7.36
CA GLY A 169 27.57 -12.74 7.55
C GLY A 169 28.20 -11.52 6.85
N VAL A 170 27.43 -10.45 6.63
CA VAL A 170 27.86 -9.20 5.99
C VAL A 170 28.17 -8.15 7.07
N ASP A 171 29.28 -7.45 6.92
CA ASP A 171 29.56 -6.26 7.71
C ASP A 171 28.79 -5.04 7.16
N ALA A 172 27.66 -4.73 7.81
CA ALA A 172 26.77 -3.65 7.39
C ALA A 172 27.45 -2.28 7.37
N SER A 173 28.53 -2.06 8.18
CA SER A 173 29.26 -0.79 8.25
C SER A 173 30.05 -0.50 6.96
N LYS A 174 30.33 -1.51 6.17
CA LYS A 174 31.02 -1.39 4.88
C LYS A 174 30.08 -1.07 3.72
N VAL A 175 28.77 -1.05 3.96
CA VAL A 175 27.77 -0.75 2.91
C VAL A 175 27.36 0.72 2.99
N THR A 176 27.47 1.42 1.88
CA THR A 176 27.10 2.84 1.81
C THR A 176 25.68 2.98 1.30
N TRP A 177 24.79 3.59 2.07
CA TRP A 177 23.41 3.88 1.66
C TRP A 177 23.26 5.32 1.17
N VAL A 178 22.63 5.47 0.00
CA VAL A 178 22.23 6.77 -0.58
C VAL A 178 20.72 6.90 -0.47
N ASN A 179 20.25 8.09 -0.13
CA ASN A 179 18.82 8.35 -0.13
C ASN A 179 18.30 8.52 -1.55
N GLY A 180 17.15 7.93 -1.85
CA GLY A 180 16.45 8.01 -3.11
C GLY A 180 14.95 7.98 -2.92
N GLU A 181 14.21 8.33 -3.97
CA GLU A 181 12.76 8.21 -4.03
C GLU A 181 12.37 6.89 -4.69
N ALA A 182 11.34 6.22 -4.21
CA ALA A 182 10.91 4.89 -4.68
C ALA A 182 10.77 4.80 -6.20
N GLN A 183 10.21 5.84 -6.84
CA GLN A 183 9.98 5.89 -8.28
C GLN A 183 11.26 6.05 -9.11
N THR A 184 12.35 6.56 -8.53
CA THR A 184 13.60 6.88 -9.25
C THR A 184 14.70 5.84 -9.04
N LEU A 185 14.55 4.93 -8.07
CA LEU A 185 15.60 3.96 -7.71
C LEU A 185 16.04 3.09 -8.89
N MET A 186 15.12 2.61 -9.72
CA MET A 186 15.45 1.79 -10.88
C MET A 186 16.24 2.57 -11.93
N GLY A 187 15.92 3.85 -12.15
CA GLY A 187 16.69 4.76 -12.99
C GLY A 187 18.09 5.03 -12.43
N THR A 188 18.20 5.17 -11.10
CA THR A 188 19.49 5.36 -10.41
C THR A 188 20.38 4.13 -10.57
N LEU A 189 19.81 2.91 -10.51
CA LEU A 189 20.53 1.67 -10.79
C LEU A 189 20.93 1.57 -12.26
N ALA A 190 20.00 1.90 -13.18
CA ALA A 190 20.24 1.85 -14.62
C ALA A 190 21.35 2.81 -15.07
N SER A 191 21.44 4.02 -14.48
CA SER A 191 22.52 4.99 -14.75
C SER A 191 23.89 4.55 -14.23
N GLY A 192 23.94 3.48 -13.41
CA GLY A 192 25.18 2.99 -12.81
C GLY A 192 25.68 3.79 -11.60
N THR A 193 24.91 4.78 -11.14
CA THR A 193 25.25 5.66 -10.00
C THR A 193 25.40 4.88 -8.69
N VAL A 194 24.69 3.77 -8.57
CA VAL A 194 24.75 2.82 -7.44
C VAL A 194 24.97 1.40 -7.91
N ASP A 195 25.35 0.52 -6.99
CA ASP A 195 25.61 -0.88 -7.27
C ASP A 195 24.38 -1.77 -7.06
N GLY A 196 23.44 -1.31 -6.25
CA GLY A 196 22.18 -1.97 -5.97
C GLY A 196 21.17 -1.02 -5.36
N ILE A 197 19.94 -1.50 -5.26
CA ILE A 197 18.81 -0.77 -4.68
C ILE A 197 18.04 -1.64 -3.70
N GLY A 198 17.42 -1.02 -2.70
CA GLY A 198 16.36 -1.65 -1.94
C GLY A 198 15.14 -1.83 -2.83
N GLN A 199 14.64 -3.06 -2.94
CA GLN A 199 13.50 -3.39 -3.79
C GLN A 199 12.84 -4.69 -3.30
N PHE A 200 11.86 -5.17 -4.01
CA PHE A 200 11.19 -6.45 -3.76
C PHE A 200 11.54 -7.46 -4.84
N VAL A 201 11.58 -8.75 -4.47
CA VAL A 201 11.88 -9.86 -5.39
C VAL A 201 11.06 -9.78 -6.68
N VAL A 202 9.78 -9.42 -6.57
CA VAL A 202 8.85 -9.32 -7.71
C VAL A 202 9.17 -8.17 -8.66
N GLY A 203 10.03 -7.24 -8.27
CA GLY A 203 10.46 -6.12 -9.13
C GLY A 203 11.44 -6.51 -10.25
N GLN A 204 11.89 -7.77 -10.32
CA GLN A 204 12.84 -8.26 -11.33
C GLN A 204 12.48 -7.86 -12.76
N PRO A 205 11.24 -8.10 -13.25
CA PRO A 205 10.90 -7.78 -14.64
C PRO A 205 11.01 -6.30 -14.95
N THR A 206 10.63 -5.45 -14.01
CA THR A 206 10.75 -3.99 -14.18
C THR A 206 12.21 -3.54 -14.17
N VAL A 207 13.04 -4.11 -13.27
CA VAL A 207 14.49 -3.83 -13.24
C VAL A 207 15.13 -4.22 -14.57
N GLU A 208 14.83 -5.40 -15.11
CA GLU A 208 15.34 -5.86 -16.41
C GLU A 208 14.86 -4.94 -17.54
N ALA A 209 13.58 -4.58 -17.55
CA ALA A 209 13.00 -3.71 -18.56
C ALA A 209 13.64 -2.30 -18.58
N VAL A 210 13.97 -1.75 -17.39
CA VAL A 210 14.56 -0.41 -17.26
C VAL A 210 16.07 -0.43 -17.50
N THR A 211 16.79 -1.39 -16.92
CA THR A 211 18.26 -1.44 -16.97
C THR A 211 18.80 -2.10 -18.21
N LYS A 212 18.00 -2.91 -18.91
CA LYS A 212 18.41 -3.79 -20.04
C LYS A 212 19.50 -4.77 -19.62
N LYS A 213 19.57 -5.13 -18.36
CA LYS A 213 20.53 -6.05 -17.76
C LYS A 213 19.81 -7.10 -16.92
N LYS A 214 20.41 -8.29 -16.81
CA LYS A 214 19.87 -9.36 -15.95
C LYS A 214 19.90 -8.93 -14.49
N PRO A 215 18.78 -8.98 -13.76
CA PRO A 215 18.73 -8.68 -12.34
C PRO A 215 19.51 -9.70 -11.51
N VAL A 216 20.16 -9.22 -10.45
CA VAL A 216 20.73 -10.03 -9.37
C VAL A 216 19.94 -9.75 -8.11
N ILE A 217 19.31 -10.76 -7.53
CA ILE A 217 18.40 -10.62 -6.39
C ILE A 217 19.03 -11.27 -5.17
N LEU A 218 19.07 -10.55 -4.07
CA LEU A 218 19.46 -11.03 -2.74
C LEU A 218 18.26 -10.96 -1.80
N PRO A 219 17.40 -12.01 -1.78
CA PRO A 219 16.16 -12.00 -1.01
C PRO A 219 16.44 -12.08 0.49
N TYR A 220 15.74 -11.28 1.28
CA TYR A 220 15.84 -11.37 2.74
C TYR A 220 15.21 -12.64 3.29
N SER A 221 14.23 -13.20 2.57
CA SER A 221 13.57 -14.46 2.94
C SER A 221 14.47 -15.67 2.95
N GLU A 222 15.67 -15.63 2.35
CA GLU A 222 16.65 -16.74 2.44
C GLU A 222 17.19 -16.92 3.85
N VAL A 223 17.28 -15.85 4.63
CA VAL A 223 17.76 -15.87 6.03
C VAL A 223 16.69 -15.49 7.05
N MET A 224 15.51 -15.02 6.59
CA MET A 224 14.38 -14.59 7.43
C MET A 224 13.07 -15.14 6.85
N GLN A 225 12.86 -16.47 6.92
CA GLN A 225 11.79 -17.18 6.17
C GLN A 225 10.37 -16.90 6.67
N ASP A 226 10.17 -16.61 7.97
CA ASP A 226 8.84 -16.50 8.60
C ASP A 226 8.23 -15.11 8.55
N LEU A 227 8.91 -14.13 7.93
CA LEU A 227 8.42 -12.77 7.90
C LEU A 227 7.26 -12.59 6.89
N TYR A 228 6.23 -11.86 7.32
CA TYR A 228 5.16 -11.40 6.43
C TYR A 228 5.68 -10.38 5.41
N GLY A 229 5.00 -10.31 4.27
CA GLY A 229 5.11 -9.19 3.34
C GLY A 229 4.15 -8.06 3.68
N ASN A 230 3.54 -7.46 2.65
CA ASN A 230 2.64 -6.33 2.85
C ASN A 230 1.34 -6.72 3.55
N ALA A 231 0.92 -5.86 4.46
CA ALA A 231 -0.41 -5.85 5.07
C ALA A 231 -1.05 -4.46 4.86
N LEU A 232 -2.35 -4.44 4.61
CA LEU A 232 -3.15 -3.22 4.57
C LEU A 232 -3.25 -2.66 5.98
N ILE A 233 -2.92 -1.37 6.14
CA ILE A 233 -3.09 -0.64 7.39
C ILE A 233 -4.07 0.51 7.25
N THR A 234 -4.57 0.92 8.40
CA THR A 234 -5.27 2.18 8.62
C THR A 234 -4.88 2.78 9.96
N SER A 235 -5.34 4.00 10.29
CA SER A 235 -5.13 4.57 11.62
C SER A 235 -6.00 3.86 12.67
N THR A 236 -5.51 3.73 13.90
CA THR A 236 -6.32 3.21 15.03
C THR A 236 -7.58 4.03 15.26
N LYS A 237 -7.54 5.31 14.92
CA LYS A 237 -8.70 6.20 14.98
C LYS A 237 -9.78 5.75 14.00
N LEU A 238 -9.43 5.61 12.70
CA LEU A 238 -10.40 5.19 11.67
C LEU A 238 -10.95 3.79 11.95
N ALA A 239 -10.08 2.85 12.39
CA ALA A 239 -10.48 1.50 12.77
C ALA A 239 -11.54 1.48 13.90
N LYS A 240 -11.38 2.34 14.90
CA LYS A 240 -12.32 2.45 16.03
C LYS A 240 -13.60 3.21 15.70
N GLU A 241 -13.48 4.34 14.98
CA GLU A 241 -14.63 5.20 14.69
C GLU A 241 -15.51 4.66 13.56
N LYS A 242 -14.91 3.96 12.58
CA LYS A 242 -15.60 3.50 11.37
C LYS A 242 -15.24 2.05 10.99
N PRO A 243 -15.42 1.06 11.87
CA PRO A 243 -15.01 -0.33 11.61
C PRO A 243 -15.66 -0.92 10.35
N GLU A 244 -16.93 -0.59 10.08
CA GLU A 244 -17.65 -1.08 8.90
C GLU A 244 -17.11 -0.45 7.59
N THR A 245 -16.67 0.81 7.61
CA THR A 245 -15.96 1.44 6.49
C THR A 245 -14.66 0.68 6.20
N VAL A 246 -13.88 0.35 7.24
CA VAL A 246 -12.63 -0.41 7.10
C VAL A 246 -12.89 -1.80 6.50
N LYS A 247 -13.90 -2.53 6.98
CA LYS A 247 -14.27 -3.85 6.45
C LYS A 247 -14.68 -3.79 4.98
N ARG A 248 -15.57 -2.83 4.62
CA ARG A 248 -16.06 -2.66 3.24
C ARG A 248 -14.89 -2.31 2.29
N PHE A 249 -14.03 -1.37 2.70
CA PHE A 249 -12.87 -0.98 1.91
C PHE A 249 -11.91 -2.15 1.71
N THR A 250 -11.58 -2.85 2.79
CA THR A 250 -10.71 -4.05 2.76
C THR A 250 -11.26 -5.10 1.81
N ALA A 251 -12.54 -5.42 1.89
CA ALA A 251 -13.17 -6.41 1.01
C ALA A 251 -13.10 -6.00 -0.48
N ALA A 252 -13.37 -4.72 -0.79
CA ALA A 252 -13.28 -4.22 -2.16
C ALA A 252 -11.85 -4.25 -2.71
N LEU A 253 -10.86 -3.90 -1.89
CA LEU A 253 -9.44 -3.97 -2.27
C LEU A 253 -8.99 -5.40 -2.52
N LEU A 254 -9.36 -6.35 -1.64
CA LEU A 254 -9.02 -7.77 -1.80
C LEU A 254 -9.69 -8.41 -3.01
N LYS A 255 -10.94 -8.00 -3.34
CA LYS A 255 -11.59 -8.38 -4.62
C LYS A 255 -10.77 -7.91 -5.82
N GLY A 256 -10.20 -6.70 -5.74
CA GLY A 256 -9.26 -6.18 -6.74
C GLY A 256 -7.98 -7.00 -6.83
N LEU A 257 -7.44 -7.43 -5.69
CA LEU A 257 -6.25 -8.28 -5.62
C LEU A 257 -6.51 -9.65 -6.26
N GLU A 258 -7.60 -10.32 -5.92
CA GLU A 258 -7.98 -11.61 -6.53
C GLU A 258 -8.12 -11.50 -8.04
N TYR A 259 -8.83 -10.45 -8.51
CA TYR A 259 -9.00 -10.20 -9.93
C TYR A 259 -7.66 -9.95 -10.64
N ALA A 260 -6.78 -9.13 -10.06
CA ALA A 260 -5.48 -8.81 -10.63
C ALA A 260 -4.59 -10.05 -10.77
N LEU A 261 -4.59 -10.93 -9.77
CA LEU A 261 -3.83 -12.18 -9.82
C LEU A 261 -4.37 -13.17 -10.86
N ALA A 262 -5.68 -13.17 -11.07
CA ALA A 262 -6.31 -14.01 -12.10
C ALA A 262 -6.14 -13.44 -13.51
N ASN A 263 -5.99 -12.11 -13.66
CA ASN A 263 -5.96 -11.38 -14.93
C ASN A 263 -4.76 -10.42 -15.00
N PRO A 264 -3.50 -10.91 -14.90
CA PRO A 264 -2.33 -10.05 -14.72
C PRO A 264 -2.07 -9.10 -15.89
N GLN A 265 -2.39 -9.50 -17.14
CA GLN A 265 -2.25 -8.65 -18.32
C GLN A 265 -3.23 -7.48 -18.28
N GLU A 266 -4.52 -7.74 -18.02
CA GLU A 266 -5.53 -6.69 -17.90
C GLU A 266 -5.20 -5.74 -16.73
N ALA A 267 -4.79 -6.27 -15.59
CA ALA A 267 -4.38 -5.47 -14.45
C ALA A 267 -3.19 -4.54 -14.78
N ALA A 268 -2.23 -5.01 -15.55
CA ALA A 268 -1.11 -4.22 -16.01
C ALA A 268 -1.52 -3.10 -16.99
N GLU A 269 -2.48 -3.37 -17.89
CA GLU A 269 -3.04 -2.35 -18.79
C GLU A 269 -3.85 -1.29 -18.03
N LEU A 270 -4.63 -1.70 -17.01
CA LEU A 270 -5.34 -0.76 -16.13
C LEU A 270 -4.34 0.12 -15.36
N LEU A 271 -3.23 -0.45 -14.90
CA LEU A 271 -2.16 0.34 -14.29
C LEU A 271 -1.57 1.33 -15.30
N LYS A 272 -1.25 0.89 -16.53
CA LYS A 272 -0.71 1.74 -17.61
C LYS A 272 -1.64 2.91 -17.93
N LYS A 273 -2.94 2.67 -17.96
CA LYS A 273 -3.95 3.71 -18.21
C LYS A 273 -3.86 4.85 -17.18
N ASN A 274 -3.48 4.54 -15.93
CA ASN A 274 -3.43 5.48 -14.82
C ASN A 274 -2.00 5.98 -14.52
N VAL A 275 -0.98 5.27 -14.99
CA VAL A 275 0.45 5.55 -14.70
C VAL A 275 1.24 5.41 -16.00
N ASP A 276 1.46 6.51 -16.69
CA ASP A 276 2.08 6.55 -18.04
C ASP A 276 3.47 5.90 -18.13
N ALA A 277 4.24 5.90 -17.04
CA ALA A 277 5.57 5.30 -17.01
C ALA A 277 5.55 3.76 -16.95
N THR A 278 4.37 3.12 -16.82
CA THR A 278 4.24 1.67 -16.69
C THR A 278 4.62 0.96 -17.98
N ASN A 279 5.45 -0.10 -17.86
CA ASN A 279 5.63 -1.12 -18.88
C ASN A 279 4.65 -2.27 -18.58
N PRO A 280 3.61 -2.49 -19.41
CA PRO A 280 2.57 -3.49 -19.08
C PRO A 280 3.10 -4.91 -19.00
N ALA A 281 4.04 -5.29 -19.86
CA ALA A 281 4.62 -6.64 -19.84
C ALA A 281 5.39 -6.91 -18.54
N ALA A 282 6.21 -5.95 -18.08
CA ALA A 282 6.92 -6.06 -16.81
C ALA A 282 5.94 -6.05 -15.63
N ALA A 283 4.91 -5.20 -15.66
CA ALA A 283 3.89 -5.13 -14.62
C ALA A 283 3.08 -6.43 -14.48
N ALA A 284 2.70 -7.05 -15.60
CA ALA A 284 2.04 -8.35 -15.59
C ALA A 284 2.94 -9.45 -15.03
N ALA A 285 4.23 -9.46 -15.39
CA ALA A 285 5.20 -10.42 -14.86
C ALA A 285 5.43 -10.25 -13.34
N GLU A 286 5.44 -8.99 -12.82
CA GLU A 286 5.47 -8.73 -11.38
C GLU A 286 4.28 -9.35 -10.65
N LEU A 287 3.06 -9.21 -11.20
CA LEU A 287 1.85 -9.82 -10.63
C LEU A 287 1.91 -11.35 -10.62
N GLN A 288 2.39 -11.95 -11.71
CA GLN A 288 2.56 -13.39 -11.80
C GLN A 288 3.53 -13.91 -10.72
N LEU A 289 4.65 -13.21 -10.50
CA LEU A 289 5.59 -13.53 -9.43
C LEU A 289 4.95 -13.33 -8.04
N MET A 290 4.16 -12.27 -7.86
CA MET A 290 3.51 -11.96 -6.60
C MET A 290 2.48 -13.02 -6.19
N ALA A 291 1.84 -13.70 -7.13
CA ALA A 291 0.84 -14.73 -6.84
C ALA A 291 1.35 -15.80 -5.85
N GLY A 292 2.63 -16.17 -5.94
CA GLY A 292 3.28 -17.11 -5.03
C GLY A 292 3.50 -16.56 -3.60
N TYR A 293 3.30 -15.27 -3.37
CA TYR A 293 3.48 -14.62 -2.07
C TYR A 293 2.14 -14.24 -1.40
N VAL A 294 1.05 -14.19 -2.16
CA VAL A 294 -0.27 -13.74 -1.66
C VAL A 294 -1.01 -14.83 -0.91
N ARG A 295 -0.91 -16.08 -1.36
CA ARG A 295 -1.61 -17.20 -0.73
C ARG A 295 -0.74 -17.85 0.34
N SER A 296 -1.36 -18.21 1.46
CA SER A 296 -0.73 -19.06 2.47
C SER A 296 -0.41 -20.44 1.86
N SER A 297 0.63 -21.09 2.36
CA SER A 297 0.92 -22.50 2.05
C SER A 297 -0.19 -23.45 2.52
N ASN A 298 -1.04 -23.00 3.45
CA ASN A 298 -2.21 -23.76 3.89
C ASN A 298 -3.34 -23.58 2.86
N SER A 299 -3.63 -24.61 2.11
CA SER A 299 -4.76 -24.65 1.19
C SER A 299 -6.06 -24.41 1.97
N GLY A 300 -6.86 -23.42 1.54
CA GLY A 300 -8.14 -23.07 2.13
C GLY A 300 -8.15 -21.77 2.96
N THR A 301 -7.00 -21.18 3.22
CA THR A 301 -6.95 -19.87 3.90
C THR A 301 -7.36 -18.75 2.93
N ALA A 302 -8.36 -17.95 3.32
CA ALA A 302 -8.82 -16.82 2.51
C ALA A 302 -7.71 -15.77 2.32
N ILE A 303 -7.70 -15.10 1.16
CA ILE A 303 -6.82 -13.95 0.93
C ILE A 303 -7.14 -12.87 1.97
N GLY A 304 -6.12 -12.26 2.53
CA GLY A 304 -6.26 -11.18 3.52
C GLY A 304 -6.14 -11.62 4.97
N THR A 305 -6.14 -12.92 5.27
CA THR A 305 -6.05 -13.40 6.65
C THR A 305 -4.69 -13.08 7.29
N LEU A 306 -4.73 -12.72 8.57
CA LEU A 306 -3.56 -12.57 9.43
C LEU A 306 -3.66 -13.58 10.58
N ASP A 307 -2.59 -14.32 10.79
CA ASP A 307 -2.50 -15.36 11.82
C ASP A 307 -1.73 -14.84 13.03
N ASN A 308 -2.36 -14.91 14.22
CA ASN A 308 -1.79 -14.38 15.45
C ASN A 308 -0.48 -15.09 15.84
N GLU A 309 -0.46 -16.42 15.77
CA GLU A 309 0.72 -17.22 16.14
C GLU A 309 1.91 -16.91 15.25
N ARG A 310 1.66 -16.76 13.94
CA ARG A 310 2.70 -16.43 12.98
C ARG A 310 3.24 -15.01 13.16
N VAL A 311 2.37 -14.05 13.50
CA VAL A 311 2.83 -12.69 13.84
C VAL A 311 3.65 -12.72 15.13
N ALA A 312 3.24 -13.50 16.13
CA ALA A 312 4.03 -13.70 17.35
C ALA A 312 5.41 -14.31 17.05
N LYS A 313 5.51 -15.28 16.13
CA LYS A 313 6.80 -15.85 15.66
C LYS A 313 7.66 -14.79 14.96
N SER A 314 7.08 -13.95 14.11
CA SER A 314 7.79 -12.83 13.46
C SER A 314 8.34 -11.85 14.50
N ILE A 315 7.56 -11.51 15.53
CA ILE A 315 8.00 -10.66 16.65
C ILE A 315 9.16 -11.32 17.40
N ALA A 316 9.03 -12.60 17.77
CA ALA A 316 10.08 -13.33 18.48
C ALA A 316 11.40 -13.41 17.69
N LEU A 317 11.32 -13.58 16.37
CA LEU A 317 12.50 -13.56 15.48
C LEU A 317 13.19 -12.18 15.51
N LEU A 318 12.44 -11.11 15.41
CA LEU A 318 12.97 -9.74 15.43
C LEU A 318 13.55 -9.39 16.81
N GLN A 319 12.91 -9.83 17.90
CA GLN A 319 13.43 -9.68 19.27
C GLN A 319 14.73 -10.46 19.47
N GLY A 320 14.76 -11.74 19.10
CA GLY A 320 15.97 -12.57 19.16
C GLY A 320 17.11 -12.03 18.29
N ALA A 321 16.79 -11.32 17.21
CA ALA A 321 17.75 -10.60 16.39
C ALA A 321 18.22 -9.25 17.00
N GLY A 322 17.64 -8.81 18.11
CA GLY A 322 17.93 -7.50 18.72
C GLY A 322 17.43 -6.31 17.89
N ALA A 323 16.47 -6.57 16.96
CA ALA A 323 15.93 -5.55 16.07
C ALA A 323 14.83 -4.71 16.73
N LEU A 324 14.23 -5.19 17.82
CA LEU A 324 13.19 -4.49 18.59
C LEU A 324 13.74 -4.04 19.93
N LYS A 325 13.48 -2.78 20.29
CA LYS A 325 13.86 -2.19 21.60
C LYS A 325 12.82 -2.44 22.68
N GLN A 326 11.58 -2.71 22.30
CA GLN A 326 10.46 -2.92 23.20
C GLN A 326 9.81 -4.27 22.91
N ASN A 327 9.24 -4.88 23.93
CA ASN A 327 8.38 -6.04 23.78
C ASN A 327 7.04 -5.57 23.24
N ILE A 328 6.63 -6.16 22.12
CA ILE A 328 5.34 -5.91 21.49
C ILE A 328 4.58 -7.22 21.32
N THR A 329 3.26 -7.12 21.23
CA THR A 329 2.36 -8.25 20.99
C THR A 329 1.62 -8.09 19.67
N PRO A 330 1.10 -9.17 19.06
CA PRO A 330 0.35 -9.07 17.80
C PRO A 330 -0.82 -8.07 17.86
N ASP A 331 -1.58 -8.01 18.97
CA ASP A 331 -2.74 -7.12 19.12
C ASP A 331 -2.39 -5.62 19.12
N GLN A 332 -1.12 -5.29 19.32
CA GLN A 332 -0.66 -3.90 19.24
C GLN A 332 -0.48 -3.40 17.80
N ILE A 333 -0.42 -4.30 16.82
CA ILE A 333 -0.24 -3.96 15.42
C ILE A 333 -1.37 -4.47 14.53
N ILE A 334 -2.17 -5.45 14.98
CA ILE A 334 -3.26 -6.04 14.20
C ILE A 334 -4.57 -5.88 14.94
N ASP A 335 -5.59 -5.44 14.23
CA ASP A 335 -6.98 -5.55 14.71
C ASP A 335 -7.63 -6.79 14.09
N PHE A 336 -7.56 -7.92 14.84
CA PHE A 336 -8.12 -9.20 14.40
C PHE A 336 -9.65 -9.19 14.24
N SER A 337 -10.36 -8.20 14.78
CA SER A 337 -11.80 -8.04 14.59
C SER A 337 -12.17 -7.51 13.20
N LEU A 338 -11.21 -6.87 12.53
CA LEU A 338 -11.35 -6.27 11.20
C LEU A 338 -10.74 -7.12 10.08
N THR A 339 -9.93 -8.14 10.43
CA THR A 339 -9.32 -9.02 9.44
C THR A 339 -10.34 -9.96 8.80
N PRO A 340 -10.19 -10.31 7.50
CA PRO A 340 -10.96 -11.37 6.89
C PRO A 340 -10.82 -12.68 7.70
N LYS A 341 -11.93 -13.38 7.87
CA LYS A 341 -11.94 -14.69 8.53
C LYS A 341 -11.59 -15.78 7.54
N ALA A 342 -10.86 -16.81 8.02
CA ALA A 342 -10.56 -18.00 7.24
C ALA A 342 -11.83 -18.76 6.84
#